data_e20f2b68678916c8b612decf5a4ffa80
#
_entry.id   e20f2b68678916c8b612decf5a4ffa80
#
_cell.length_a   1.000
_cell.length_b   1.000
_cell.length_c   1.000
_cell.angle_alpha   90.00
_cell.angle_beta   90.00
_cell.angle_gamma   90.00
#
_symmetry.space_group_name_H-M   'P 1'
#
loop_
_entity.id
_entity.type
_entity.pdbx_description
1 polymer ?
#
loop_
_entity_poly.entity_id
_entity_poly.type
_entity_poly.pdbx_seq_one_letter_code
_entity_poly.pdbx_strand_id
1 'polypeptide(L)'
;MAKIKANLSALLPGAGLVVVFAVFSLLGGARFYGAKNLQLILNQSYTVMLVGLGVTLIYAHGGIDFSVGAVLALSEMVAAMAYKKAGVPAILIIVTVLAAVACSLITGVITVKLRIPPCISSLCMQFTCRGVVNTVLQNKTIGVTELAAPGWGPKLAVLVVFALAVFILLTYTKVGKYNKAIGENIRAARSSGINVDFYRIVAYLVGGFAIGVAAYFDLLRNGVMSTNVGYGLEMNVITALVLGGLSLSGGYSATVRSAILGSLIIVIMTNGLMIVGVPTAYIGIVQGAIFLLVILFTYKRDKLGLLPR
;
A
#
# COMPACT_ATOMS: atom_id res chain seq x y z
N MET A 1 -22.98 -17.31 -18.37
CA MET A 1 -22.06 -16.26 -18.80
C MET A 1 -21.52 -15.41 -17.64
N ALA A 2 -22.31 -14.98 -16.65
CA ALA A 2 -21.82 -14.18 -15.53
C ALA A 2 -20.76 -14.88 -14.64
N LYS A 3 -20.92 -16.15 -14.32
CA LYS A 3 -19.93 -16.95 -13.57
C LYS A 3 -18.59 -17.12 -14.32
N ILE A 4 -18.61 -17.26 -15.64
CA ILE A 4 -17.40 -17.41 -16.46
C ILE A 4 -16.65 -16.08 -16.52
N LYS A 5 -17.34 -14.95 -16.65
CA LYS A 5 -16.72 -13.60 -16.59
C LYS A 5 -16.13 -13.30 -15.20
N ALA A 6 -16.80 -13.71 -14.12
CA ALA A 6 -16.29 -13.53 -12.76
C ALA A 6 -15.03 -14.37 -12.49
N ASN A 7 -14.97 -15.61 -13.01
CA ASN A 7 -13.77 -16.44 -12.90
C ASN A 7 -12.61 -15.91 -13.75
N LEU A 8 -12.90 -15.35 -14.94
CA LEU A 8 -11.87 -14.80 -15.82
C LEU A 8 -11.23 -13.56 -15.21
N SER A 9 -12.04 -12.64 -14.66
CA SER A 9 -11.52 -11.43 -13.97
C SER A 9 -10.72 -11.78 -12.71
N ALA A 10 -11.02 -12.93 -12.09
CA ALA A 10 -10.29 -13.43 -10.95
C ALA A 10 -8.92 -14.03 -11.30
N LEU A 11 -8.76 -14.57 -12.50
CA LEU A 11 -7.52 -15.19 -12.98
C LEU A 11 -6.57 -14.17 -13.64
N LEU A 12 -7.07 -13.05 -14.12
CA LEU A 12 -6.31 -12.03 -14.85
C LEU A 12 -5.07 -11.53 -14.09
N PRO A 13 -5.12 -11.18 -12.78
CA PRO A 13 -3.92 -10.75 -12.04
C PRO A 13 -2.88 -11.86 -11.92
N GLY A 14 -3.32 -13.11 -11.72
CA GLY A 14 -2.41 -14.26 -11.67
C GLY A 14 -1.71 -14.51 -13.01
N ALA A 15 -2.46 -14.45 -14.12
CA ALA A 15 -1.88 -14.54 -15.46
C ALA A 15 -0.92 -13.38 -15.73
N GLY A 16 -1.27 -12.16 -15.34
CA GLY A 16 -0.41 -10.99 -15.44
C GLY A 16 0.91 -11.16 -14.69
N LEU A 17 0.88 -11.72 -13.49
CA LEU A 17 2.08 -12.04 -12.70
C LEU A 17 3.01 -13.00 -13.47
N VAL A 18 2.46 -14.09 -14.00
CA VAL A 18 3.24 -15.09 -14.76
C VAL A 18 3.84 -14.46 -16.01
N VAL A 19 3.06 -13.68 -16.76
CA VAL A 19 3.54 -13.01 -17.99
C VAL A 19 4.66 -12.02 -17.65
N VAL A 20 4.49 -11.16 -16.65
CA VAL A 20 5.51 -10.18 -16.27
C VAL A 20 6.80 -10.87 -15.81
N PHE A 21 6.67 -11.92 -14.99
CA PHE A 21 7.82 -12.70 -14.55
C PHE A 21 8.54 -13.39 -15.72
N ALA A 22 7.80 -13.99 -16.65
CA ALA A 22 8.37 -14.65 -17.83
C ALA A 22 9.09 -13.65 -18.74
N VAL A 23 8.49 -12.49 -19.02
CA VAL A 23 9.10 -11.44 -19.86
C VAL A 23 10.44 -10.98 -19.28
N PHE A 24 10.49 -10.65 -17.99
CA PHE A 24 11.75 -10.19 -17.38
C PHE A 24 12.75 -11.32 -17.14
N SER A 25 12.31 -12.58 -17.03
CA SER A 25 13.20 -13.75 -17.01
C SER A 25 13.90 -13.94 -18.35
N LEU A 26 13.18 -13.71 -19.46
CA LEU A 26 13.77 -13.79 -20.81
C LEU A 26 14.71 -12.60 -21.10
N LEU A 27 14.33 -11.39 -20.72
CA LEU A 27 15.12 -10.17 -20.99
C LEU A 27 16.33 -10.03 -20.06
N GLY A 28 16.17 -10.35 -18.75
CA GLY A 28 17.21 -10.17 -17.74
C GLY A 28 18.10 -11.41 -17.52
N GLY A 29 17.67 -12.58 -18.00
CA GLY A 29 18.40 -13.85 -17.87
C GLY A 29 18.74 -14.18 -16.43
N ALA A 30 19.92 -14.79 -16.22
CA ALA A 30 20.41 -15.21 -14.91
C ALA A 30 20.51 -14.08 -13.86
N ARG A 31 20.67 -12.82 -14.31
CA ARG A 31 20.67 -11.66 -13.39
C ARG A 31 19.31 -11.46 -12.75
N PHE A 32 18.23 -11.73 -13.48
CA PHE A 32 16.88 -11.53 -12.99
C PHE A 32 16.41 -12.68 -12.07
N TYR A 33 16.52 -13.94 -12.49
CA TYR A 33 16.07 -15.10 -11.69
C TYR A 33 17.10 -15.62 -10.70
N GLY A 34 18.28 -15.00 -10.58
CA GLY A 34 19.29 -15.35 -9.60
C GLY A 34 18.77 -15.22 -8.15
N ALA A 35 19.18 -16.13 -7.25
CA ALA A 35 18.67 -16.20 -5.88
C ALA A 35 18.76 -14.88 -5.12
N LYS A 36 19.86 -14.12 -5.29
CA LYS A 36 20.04 -12.81 -4.67
C LYS A 36 18.99 -11.80 -5.12
N ASN A 37 18.68 -11.79 -6.42
CA ASN A 37 17.67 -10.85 -6.95
C ASN A 37 16.27 -11.27 -6.54
N LEU A 38 15.95 -12.55 -6.53
CA LEU A 38 14.66 -13.03 -6.03
C LEU A 38 14.45 -12.65 -4.56
N GLN A 39 15.49 -12.76 -3.74
CA GLN A 39 15.45 -12.26 -2.37
C GLN A 39 15.19 -10.75 -2.30
N LEU A 40 15.81 -9.96 -3.18
CA LEU A 40 15.59 -8.52 -3.24
C LEU A 40 14.14 -8.20 -3.61
N ILE A 41 13.61 -8.86 -4.66
CA ILE A 41 12.20 -8.74 -5.08
C ILE A 41 11.25 -9.05 -3.92
N LEU A 42 11.46 -10.17 -3.23
CA LEU A 42 10.63 -10.57 -2.09
C LEU A 42 10.68 -9.54 -0.95
N ASN A 43 11.87 -9.03 -0.62
CA ASN A 43 12.03 -8.01 0.42
C ASN A 43 11.35 -6.68 0.06
N GLN A 44 11.45 -6.25 -1.19
CA GLN A 44 10.76 -5.03 -1.66
C GLN A 44 9.25 -5.24 -1.71
N SER A 45 8.79 -6.40 -2.21
CA SER A 45 7.37 -6.75 -2.25
C SER A 45 6.75 -6.79 -0.85
N TYR A 46 7.51 -7.18 0.17
CA TYR A 46 7.05 -7.29 1.54
C TYR A 46 6.48 -5.97 2.08
N THR A 47 7.21 -4.86 1.90
CA THR A 47 6.77 -3.52 2.32
C THR A 47 5.50 -3.10 1.58
N VAL A 48 5.47 -3.28 0.24
CA VAL A 48 4.30 -2.94 -0.59
C VAL A 48 3.09 -3.81 -0.23
N MET A 49 3.29 -5.10 0.06
CA MET A 49 2.23 -6.03 0.48
C MET A 49 1.61 -5.62 1.81
N LEU A 50 2.43 -5.37 2.84
CA LEU A 50 1.92 -4.98 4.15
C LEU A 50 1.10 -3.70 4.09
N VAL A 51 1.65 -2.66 3.45
CA VAL A 51 0.93 -1.39 3.27
C VAL A 51 -0.34 -1.62 2.44
N GLY A 52 -0.22 -2.31 1.31
CA GLY A 52 -1.34 -2.61 0.41
C GLY A 52 -2.48 -3.36 1.09
N LEU A 53 -2.16 -4.35 1.93
CA LEU A 53 -3.15 -5.09 2.72
C LEU A 53 -3.94 -4.16 3.65
N GLY A 54 -3.26 -3.28 4.39
CA GLY A 54 -3.92 -2.36 5.32
C GLY A 54 -4.79 -1.32 4.61
N VAL A 55 -4.25 -0.67 3.60
CA VAL A 55 -4.97 0.38 2.88
C VAL A 55 -6.07 -0.15 1.96
N THR A 56 -6.11 -1.47 1.70
CA THR A 56 -7.23 -2.09 0.96
C THR A 56 -8.60 -1.76 1.58
N LEU A 57 -8.69 -1.58 2.90
CA LEU A 57 -9.91 -1.14 3.57
C LEU A 57 -10.27 0.32 3.23
N ILE A 58 -9.28 1.20 3.10
CA ILE A 58 -9.48 2.59 2.67
C ILE A 58 -9.99 2.62 1.23
N TYR A 59 -9.37 1.83 0.36
CA TYR A 59 -9.80 1.70 -1.04
C TYR A 59 -11.16 1.01 -1.15
N ALA A 60 -11.51 0.10 -0.24
CA ALA A 60 -12.82 -0.55 -0.24
C ALA A 60 -13.97 0.45 -0.15
N HIS A 61 -13.84 1.54 0.61
CA HIS A 61 -14.87 2.59 0.67
C HIS A 61 -14.70 3.70 -0.39
N GLY A 62 -13.84 3.50 -1.40
CA GLY A 62 -13.60 4.46 -2.48
C GLY A 62 -12.66 5.61 -2.11
N GLY A 63 -11.92 5.50 -0.99
CA GLY A 63 -10.87 6.44 -0.62
C GLY A 63 -9.55 6.10 -1.32
N ILE A 64 -8.80 7.14 -1.71
CA ILE A 64 -7.41 6.99 -2.17
C ILE A 64 -6.52 7.71 -1.16
N ASP A 65 -5.48 7.04 -0.68
CA ASP A 65 -4.54 7.59 0.29
C ASP A 65 -3.15 7.73 -0.35
N PHE A 66 -2.76 8.98 -0.61
CA PHE A 66 -1.44 9.33 -1.12
C PHE A 66 -0.39 9.51 -0.03
N SER A 67 -0.79 9.54 1.25
CA SER A 67 0.14 9.84 2.35
C SER A 67 1.02 8.66 2.77
N VAL A 68 0.72 7.45 2.33
CA VAL A 68 1.31 6.20 2.84
C VAL A 68 2.84 6.21 2.87
N GLY A 69 3.50 6.69 1.81
CA GLY A 69 4.96 6.75 1.74
C GLY A 69 5.57 7.80 2.66
N ALA A 70 4.92 8.94 2.81
CA ALA A 70 5.36 10.02 3.69
C ALA A 70 5.11 9.69 5.17
N VAL A 71 3.98 9.04 5.48
CA VAL A 71 3.66 8.56 6.84
C VAL A 71 4.65 7.46 7.25
N LEU A 72 5.00 6.54 6.33
CA LEU A 72 6.02 5.52 6.56
C LEU A 72 7.36 6.21 6.92
N ALA A 73 7.82 7.16 6.10
CA ALA A 73 9.08 7.87 6.33
C ALA A 73 9.10 8.66 7.65
N LEU A 74 8.01 9.36 7.98
CA LEU A 74 7.91 10.08 9.26
C LEU A 74 7.96 9.10 10.44
N SER A 75 7.26 7.97 10.34
CA SER A 75 7.23 6.96 11.38
C SER A 75 8.60 6.32 11.62
N GLU A 76 9.35 6.03 10.54
CA GLU A 76 10.72 5.55 10.63
C GLU A 76 11.66 6.59 11.26
N MET A 77 11.55 7.85 10.86
CA MET A 77 12.38 8.93 11.39
C MET A 77 12.18 9.08 12.90
N VAL A 78 10.93 9.20 13.35
CA VAL A 78 10.61 9.37 14.77
C VAL A 78 11.07 8.16 15.59
N ALA A 79 10.89 6.94 15.06
CA ALA A 79 11.32 5.72 15.70
C ALA A 79 12.86 5.60 15.79
N ALA A 80 13.57 5.93 14.69
CA ALA A 80 15.04 5.93 14.68
C ALA A 80 15.61 6.93 15.67
N MET A 81 15.04 8.13 15.75
CA MET A 81 15.44 9.15 16.75
C MET A 81 15.16 8.68 18.18
N ALA A 82 13.99 8.09 18.43
CA ALA A 82 13.64 7.55 19.75
C ALA A 82 14.58 6.40 20.16
N TYR A 83 14.90 5.52 19.22
CA TYR A 83 15.84 4.44 19.45
C TYR A 83 17.27 4.94 19.80
N LYS A 84 17.78 5.92 19.03
CA LYS A 84 19.09 6.51 19.31
C LYS A 84 19.18 7.18 20.69
N LYS A 85 18.06 7.69 21.21
CA LYS A 85 17.98 8.31 22.55
C LYS A 85 17.84 7.28 23.67
N ALA A 86 17.05 6.22 23.45
CA ALA A 86 16.69 5.27 24.51
C ALA A 86 17.52 3.98 24.51
N GLY A 87 18.13 3.60 23.37
CA GLY A 87 18.95 2.37 23.25
C GLY A 87 18.14 1.06 23.26
N VAL A 88 16.80 1.12 23.28
CA VAL A 88 15.93 -0.06 23.43
C VAL A 88 15.31 -0.44 22.08
N PRO A 89 15.63 -1.63 21.50
CA PRO A 89 15.12 -2.05 20.19
C PRO A 89 13.60 -2.14 20.10
N ALA A 90 12.90 -2.51 21.18
CA ALA A 90 11.45 -2.62 21.20
C ALA A 90 10.73 -1.28 20.95
N ILE A 91 11.39 -0.16 21.20
CA ILE A 91 10.87 1.19 20.91
C ILE A 91 10.59 1.37 19.42
N LEU A 92 11.37 0.75 18.54
CA LEU A 92 11.19 0.91 17.09
C LEU A 92 9.80 0.50 16.65
N ILE A 93 9.37 -0.72 16.96
CA ILE A 93 8.03 -1.19 16.54
C ILE A 93 6.91 -0.39 17.18
N ILE A 94 7.03 -0.04 18.46
CA ILE A 94 6.01 0.72 19.17
C ILE A 94 5.86 2.11 18.56
N VAL A 95 6.97 2.82 18.35
CA VAL A 95 6.94 4.20 17.85
C VAL A 95 6.57 4.25 16.37
N THR A 96 7.04 3.32 15.52
CA THR A 96 6.60 3.27 14.12
C THR A 96 5.10 3.08 14.01
N VAL A 97 4.53 2.15 14.79
CA VAL A 97 3.08 1.88 14.76
C VAL A 97 2.29 3.06 15.30
N LEU A 98 2.67 3.62 16.44
CA LEU A 98 1.95 4.75 17.04
C LEU A 98 2.00 6.00 16.16
N ALA A 99 3.14 6.33 15.58
CA ALA A 99 3.30 7.48 14.69
C ALA A 99 2.47 7.32 13.40
N ALA A 100 2.52 6.14 12.77
CA ALA A 100 1.75 5.86 11.56
C ALA A 100 0.25 5.87 11.83
N VAL A 101 -0.20 5.26 12.92
CA VAL A 101 -1.62 5.27 13.32
C VAL A 101 -2.08 6.69 13.61
N ALA A 102 -1.29 7.50 14.32
CA ALA A 102 -1.65 8.88 14.61
C ALA A 102 -1.83 9.71 13.31
N CYS A 103 -0.86 9.66 12.39
CA CYS A 103 -0.96 10.35 11.10
C CYS A 103 -2.17 9.88 10.27
N SER A 104 -2.36 8.57 10.16
CA SER A 104 -3.48 8.01 9.41
C SER A 104 -4.83 8.35 10.04
N LEU A 105 -4.93 8.34 11.38
CA LEU A 105 -6.15 8.78 12.07
C LEU A 105 -6.44 10.27 11.84
N ILE A 106 -5.42 11.14 11.88
CA ILE A 106 -5.57 12.56 11.56
C ILE A 106 -6.12 12.72 10.15
N THR A 107 -5.54 12.02 9.16
CA THR A 107 -6.04 12.02 7.77
C THR A 107 -7.50 11.54 7.71
N GLY A 108 -7.82 10.47 8.42
CA GLY A 108 -9.18 9.91 8.48
C GLY A 108 -10.18 10.87 9.11
N VAL A 109 -9.82 11.51 10.22
CA VAL A 109 -10.68 12.49 10.90
C VAL A 109 -10.91 13.72 10.02
N ILE A 110 -9.88 14.28 9.40
CA ILE A 110 -10.00 15.39 8.44
C ILE A 110 -10.94 15.00 7.29
N THR A 111 -10.73 13.83 6.70
CA THR A 111 -11.58 13.33 5.61
C THR A 111 -13.04 13.20 6.01
N VAL A 112 -13.30 12.64 7.20
CA VAL A 112 -14.65 12.26 7.63
C VAL A 112 -15.39 13.43 8.26
N LYS A 113 -14.75 14.13 9.21
CA LYS A 113 -15.39 15.19 9.99
C LYS A 113 -15.50 16.52 9.23
N LEU A 114 -14.44 16.86 8.47
CA LEU A 114 -14.45 18.06 7.64
C LEU A 114 -15.04 17.82 6.25
N ARG A 115 -15.41 16.56 5.94
CA ARG A 115 -15.98 16.14 4.64
C ARG A 115 -15.09 16.50 3.45
N ILE A 116 -13.77 16.52 3.66
CA ILE A 116 -12.79 16.77 2.62
C ILE A 116 -12.58 15.47 1.81
N PRO A 117 -12.46 15.53 0.47
CA PRO A 117 -12.14 14.35 -0.32
C PRO A 117 -10.88 13.64 0.17
N PRO A 118 -10.88 12.29 0.25
CA PRO A 118 -9.73 11.51 0.77
C PRO A 118 -8.41 11.84 0.10
N CYS A 119 -8.40 12.04 -1.21
CA CYS A 119 -7.19 12.38 -1.97
C CYS A 119 -6.59 13.74 -1.54
N ILE A 120 -7.42 14.74 -1.24
CA ILE A 120 -6.95 16.07 -0.82
C ILE A 120 -6.37 15.99 0.60
N SER A 121 -7.09 15.37 1.54
CA SER A 121 -6.61 15.24 2.93
C SER A 121 -5.33 14.43 3.02
N SER A 122 -5.19 13.36 2.22
CA SER A 122 -3.97 12.56 2.20
C SER A 122 -2.80 13.26 1.51
N LEU A 123 -3.03 14.06 0.46
CA LEU A 123 -1.99 14.90 -0.12
C LEU A 123 -1.49 15.95 0.87
N CYS A 124 -2.38 16.61 1.61
CA CYS A 124 -1.97 17.53 2.68
C CYS A 124 -1.10 16.83 3.72
N MET A 125 -1.50 15.62 4.16
CA MET A 125 -0.70 14.82 5.09
C MET A 125 0.63 14.42 4.49
N GLN A 126 0.68 14.04 3.21
CA GLN A 126 1.91 13.70 2.49
C GLN A 126 2.90 14.86 2.53
N PHE A 127 2.48 16.06 2.13
CA PHE A 127 3.36 17.23 2.14
C PHE A 127 3.79 17.62 3.55
N THR A 128 2.90 17.52 4.54
CA THR A 128 3.23 17.81 5.94
C THR A 128 4.29 16.82 6.45
N CYS A 129 4.08 15.53 6.30
CA CYS A 129 5.04 14.52 6.76
C CYS A 129 6.38 14.65 6.04
N ARG A 130 6.39 14.87 4.72
CA ARG A 130 7.63 15.09 3.95
C ARG A 130 8.35 16.37 4.39
N GLY A 131 7.61 17.45 4.60
CA GLY A 131 8.16 18.71 5.13
C GLY A 131 8.86 18.50 6.46
N VAL A 132 8.22 17.81 7.40
CA VAL A 132 8.82 17.48 8.71
C VAL A 132 10.07 16.63 8.55
N VAL A 133 10.03 15.55 7.75
CA VAL A 133 11.18 14.68 7.51
C VAL A 133 12.36 15.45 6.93
N ASN A 134 12.14 16.27 5.91
CA ASN A 134 13.18 17.03 5.26
C ASN A 134 13.78 18.10 6.19
N THR A 135 12.94 18.79 6.98
CA THR A 135 13.38 19.82 7.92
C THR A 135 14.19 19.24 9.07
N VAL A 136 13.78 18.08 9.60
CA VAL A 136 14.47 17.46 10.74
C VAL A 136 15.76 16.78 10.30
N LEU A 137 15.76 16.06 9.18
CA LEU A 137 16.96 15.34 8.73
C LEU A 137 17.98 16.24 8.04
N GLN A 138 17.56 17.31 7.34
CA GLN A 138 18.46 18.22 6.60
C GLN A 138 19.49 17.47 5.74
N ASN A 139 19.05 16.46 4.99
CA ASN A 139 19.89 15.55 4.21
C ASN A 139 20.87 14.66 5.01
N LYS A 140 20.77 14.66 6.34
CA LYS A 140 21.49 13.71 7.20
C LYS A 140 20.75 12.39 7.25
N THR A 141 21.46 11.34 7.64
CA THR A 141 20.88 10.00 7.82
C THR A 141 20.97 9.58 9.28
N ILE A 142 20.01 8.74 9.73
CA ILE A 142 20.03 8.15 11.06
C ILE A 142 20.24 6.65 10.89
N GLY A 143 21.43 6.15 11.23
CA GLY A 143 21.75 4.72 11.16
C GLY A 143 21.14 3.94 12.31
N VAL A 144 20.61 2.75 12.00
CA VAL A 144 20.17 1.72 12.95
C VAL A 144 20.82 0.36 12.63
N THR A 145 21.98 0.42 11.99
CA THR A 145 22.76 -0.75 11.49
C THR A 145 23.21 -1.71 12.60
N GLU A 146 23.19 -1.26 13.85
CA GLU A 146 23.50 -2.08 15.03
C GLU A 146 22.45 -3.20 15.23
N LEU A 147 21.27 -3.05 14.63
CA LEU A 147 20.20 -4.03 14.71
C LEU A 147 20.20 -4.93 13.48
N ALA A 148 20.26 -6.23 13.71
CA ALA A 148 20.16 -7.20 12.64
C ALA A 148 18.78 -7.15 11.98
N ALA A 149 18.77 -7.16 10.65
CA ALA A 149 17.52 -7.29 9.90
C ALA A 149 16.84 -8.63 10.23
N PRO A 150 15.53 -8.65 10.50
CA PRO A 150 14.82 -9.89 10.79
C PRO A 150 14.96 -10.89 9.64
N GLY A 151 15.18 -12.15 9.99
CA GLY A 151 15.18 -13.25 9.03
C GLY A 151 13.82 -13.43 8.34
N TRP A 152 13.74 -14.34 7.38
CA TRP A 152 12.52 -14.61 6.64
C TRP A 152 11.40 -15.22 7.48
N GLY A 153 11.73 -16.01 8.52
CA GLY A 153 10.73 -16.63 9.39
C GLY A 153 9.79 -15.61 10.05
N PRO A 154 10.29 -14.65 10.83
CA PRO A 154 9.47 -13.60 11.43
C PRO A 154 8.70 -12.75 10.40
N LYS A 155 9.33 -12.38 9.27
CA LYS A 155 8.69 -11.61 8.20
C LYS A 155 7.49 -12.35 7.63
N LEU A 156 7.68 -13.64 7.29
CA LEU A 156 6.60 -14.46 6.73
C LEU A 156 5.47 -14.67 7.74
N ALA A 157 5.80 -14.93 9.01
CA ALA A 157 4.81 -15.08 10.06
C ALA A 157 3.95 -13.81 10.20
N VAL A 158 4.57 -12.63 10.27
CA VAL A 158 3.84 -11.36 10.35
C VAL A 158 2.98 -11.13 9.11
N LEU A 159 3.52 -11.37 7.91
CA LEU A 159 2.75 -11.21 6.66
C LEU A 159 1.53 -12.14 6.62
N VAL A 160 1.70 -13.41 6.97
CA VAL A 160 0.60 -14.40 6.96
C VAL A 160 -0.45 -14.03 8.00
N VAL A 161 -0.04 -13.73 9.23
CA VAL A 161 -0.97 -13.33 10.30
C VAL A 161 -1.73 -12.07 9.90
N PHE A 162 -1.04 -11.07 9.34
CA PHE A 162 -1.66 -9.82 8.93
C PHE A 162 -2.59 -10.02 7.71
N ALA A 163 -2.19 -10.81 6.73
CA ALA A 163 -3.03 -11.15 5.58
C ALA A 163 -4.29 -11.91 6.01
N LEU A 164 -4.19 -12.86 6.94
CA LEU A 164 -5.32 -13.56 7.52
C LEU A 164 -6.25 -12.61 8.30
N ALA A 165 -5.69 -11.73 9.11
CA ALA A 165 -6.46 -10.73 9.85
C ALA A 165 -7.24 -9.81 8.90
N VAL A 166 -6.59 -9.27 7.87
CA VAL A 166 -7.25 -8.43 6.86
C VAL A 166 -8.27 -9.24 6.04
N PHE A 167 -8.00 -10.50 5.73
CA PHE A 167 -8.95 -11.38 5.06
C PHE A 167 -10.21 -11.59 5.89
N ILE A 168 -10.05 -11.86 7.19
CA ILE A 168 -11.17 -12.01 8.13
C ILE A 168 -11.94 -10.68 8.23
N LEU A 169 -11.24 -9.56 8.40
CA LEU A 169 -11.84 -8.24 8.46
C LEU A 169 -12.67 -7.93 7.20
N LEU A 170 -12.11 -8.15 6.01
CA LEU A 170 -12.77 -7.83 4.72
C LEU A 170 -13.93 -8.76 4.39
N THR A 171 -13.89 -10.03 4.83
CA THR A 171 -14.82 -11.06 4.37
C THR A 171 -15.91 -11.35 5.40
N TYR A 172 -15.54 -11.47 6.66
CA TYR A 172 -16.43 -11.97 7.69
C TYR A 172 -16.97 -10.90 8.64
N THR A 173 -16.27 -9.74 8.79
CA THR A 173 -16.70 -8.72 9.74
C THR A 173 -17.58 -7.64 9.10
N LYS A 174 -18.30 -6.92 9.98
CA LYS A 174 -19.07 -5.72 9.59
C LYS A 174 -18.16 -4.64 9.00
N VAL A 175 -16.91 -4.53 9.47
CA VAL A 175 -15.95 -3.52 9.01
C VAL A 175 -15.71 -3.64 7.50
N GLY A 176 -15.37 -4.82 7.01
CA GLY A 176 -15.13 -5.04 5.59
C GLY A 176 -16.40 -4.94 4.75
N LYS A 177 -17.49 -5.58 5.20
CA LYS A 177 -18.77 -5.57 4.48
C LYS A 177 -19.33 -4.15 4.31
N TYR A 178 -19.28 -3.34 5.37
CA TYR A 178 -19.80 -1.99 5.33
C TYR A 178 -18.88 -1.03 4.57
N ASN A 179 -17.54 -1.17 4.67
CA ASN A 179 -16.63 -0.38 3.82
C ASN A 179 -16.85 -0.68 2.32
N LYS A 180 -17.07 -1.93 1.93
CA LYS A 180 -17.42 -2.29 0.55
C LYS A 180 -18.76 -1.70 0.12
N ALA A 181 -19.78 -1.78 0.98
CA ALA A 181 -21.10 -1.19 0.70
C ALA A 181 -21.03 0.34 0.57
N ILE A 182 -20.22 1.01 1.40
CA ILE A 182 -19.95 2.46 1.32
C ILE A 182 -19.30 2.81 -0.02
N GLY A 183 -18.34 2.00 -0.50
CA GLY A 183 -17.66 2.20 -1.77
C GLY A 183 -18.58 2.03 -2.98
N GLU A 184 -19.56 1.10 -2.91
CA GLU A 184 -20.54 0.93 -3.99
C GLU A 184 -21.52 2.13 -4.05
N ASN A 185 -22.08 2.51 -2.92
CA ASN A 185 -22.98 3.67 -2.85
C ASN A 185 -23.09 4.22 -1.43
N ILE A 186 -22.38 5.32 -1.16
CA ILE A 186 -22.36 5.95 0.16
C ILE A 186 -23.74 6.43 0.64
N ARG A 187 -24.60 6.91 -0.30
CA ARG A 187 -25.96 7.38 0.03
C ARG A 187 -26.86 6.22 0.45
N ALA A 188 -26.85 5.13 -0.33
CA ALA A 188 -27.60 3.92 -0.01
C ALA A 188 -27.12 3.30 1.32
N ALA A 189 -25.82 3.22 1.55
CA ALA A 189 -25.25 2.73 2.81
C ALA A 189 -25.75 3.54 4.01
N ARG A 190 -25.73 4.88 3.90
CA ARG A 190 -26.23 5.77 4.97
C ARG A 190 -27.73 5.61 5.21
N SER A 191 -28.54 5.51 4.14
CA SER A 191 -29.99 5.28 4.24
C SER A 191 -30.32 3.89 4.85
N SER A 192 -29.43 2.93 4.73
CA SER A 192 -29.56 1.61 5.35
C SER A 192 -29.08 1.59 6.82
N GLY A 193 -28.83 2.74 7.44
CA GLY A 193 -28.44 2.86 8.85
C GLY A 193 -26.96 2.56 9.13
N ILE A 194 -26.10 2.43 8.11
CA ILE A 194 -24.67 2.21 8.32
C ILE A 194 -24.03 3.51 8.79
N ASN A 195 -23.29 3.45 9.92
CA ASN A 195 -22.49 4.58 10.39
C ASN A 195 -21.23 4.73 9.51
N VAL A 196 -21.39 5.43 8.38
CA VAL A 196 -20.35 5.63 7.36
C VAL A 196 -19.09 6.23 7.97
N ASP A 197 -19.24 7.22 8.85
CA ASP A 197 -18.12 7.95 9.44
C ASP A 197 -17.26 7.04 10.30
N PHE A 198 -17.87 6.21 11.15
CA PHE A 198 -17.17 5.26 11.99
C PHE A 198 -16.36 4.23 11.19
N TYR A 199 -16.98 3.59 10.18
CA TYR A 199 -16.31 2.55 9.41
C TYR A 199 -15.18 3.09 8.54
N ARG A 200 -15.29 4.31 8.05
CA ARG A 200 -14.19 4.98 7.33
C ARG A 200 -13.02 5.29 8.25
N ILE A 201 -13.26 5.81 9.47
CA ILE A 201 -12.17 6.04 10.45
C ILE A 201 -11.47 4.73 10.82
N VAL A 202 -12.22 3.64 11.04
CA VAL A 202 -11.64 2.31 11.31
C VAL A 202 -10.74 1.83 10.15
N ALA A 203 -11.12 2.12 8.89
CA ALA A 203 -10.27 1.79 7.75
C ALA A 203 -8.92 2.52 7.78
N TYR A 204 -8.90 3.82 8.14
CA TYR A 204 -7.67 4.57 8.33
C TYR A 204 -6.82 4.06 9.50
N LEU A 205 -7.46 3.62 10.59
CA LEU A 205 -6.75 3.03 11.72
C LEU A 205 -6.02 1.74 11.32
N VAL A 206 -6.69 0.85 10.59
CA VAL A 206 -6.08 -0.39 10.08
C VAL A 206 -4.98 -0.08 9.06
N GLY A 207 -5.19 0.90 8.18
CA GLY A 207 -4.18 1.37 7.23
C GLY A 207 -2.93 1.90 7.95
N GLY A 208 -3.10 2.76 8.96
CA GLY A 208 -2.01 3.28 9.76
C GLY A 208 -1.23 2.21 10.52
N PHE A 209 -1.92 1.21 11.07
CA PHE A 209 -1.27 0.07 11.71
C PHE A 209 -0.39 -0.70 10.72
N ALA A 210 -0.90 -0.97 9.51
CA ALA A 210 -0.14 -1.65 8.46
C ALA A 210 1.10 -0.85 8.02
N ILE A 211 0.95 0.47 7.84
CA ILE A 211 2.06 1.36 7.49
C ILE A 211 3.12 1.33 8.59
N GLY A 212 2.74 1.37 9.87
CA GLY A 212 3.67 1.34 10.98
C GLY A 212 4.44 0.03 11.10
N VAL A 213 3.77 -1.12 10.89
CA VAL A 213 4.44 -2.42 10.84
C VAL A 213 5.38 -2.50 9.63
N ALA A 214 4.96 -2.01 8.47
CA ALA A 214 5.80 -1.96 7.27
C ALA A 214 7.04 -1.07 7.48
N ALA A 215 6.88 0.09 8.11
CA ALA A 215 7.95 1.02 8.46
C ALA A 215 9.01 0.37 9.36
N TYR A 216 8.58 -0.38 10.37
CA TYR A 216 9.52 -1.12 11.22
C TYR A 216 10.40 -2.09 10.42
N PHE A 217 9.81 -2.91 9.57
CA PHE A 217 10.56 -3.88 8.77
C PHE A 217 11.40 -3.21 7.68
N ASP A 218 10.92 -2.10 7.10
CA ASP A 218 11.64 -1.34 6.09
C ASP A 218 12.89 -0.68 6.68
N LEU A 219 12.76 -0.05 7.84
CA LEU A 219 13.86 0.57 8.59
C LEU A 219 14.96 -0.45 8.94
N LEU A 220 14.57 -1.63 9.47
CA LEU A 220 15.54 -2.69 9.80
C LEU A 220 16.19 -3.30 8.56
N ARG A 221 15.47 -3.37 7.44
CA ARG A 221 16.02 -3.85 6.17
C ARG A 221 17.07 -2.90 5.61
N ASN A 222 16.77 -1.61 5.63
CA ASN A 222 17.64 -0.58 5.06
C ASN A 222 18.79 -0.22 6.01
N GLY A 223 18.62 -0.43 7.33
CA GLY A 223 19.57 -0.09 8.36
C GLY A 223 19.79 1.42 8.56
N VAL A 224 19.19 2.25 7.71
CA VAL A 224 19.41 3.69 7.69
C VAL A 224 18.11 4.40 7.29
N MET A 225 17.70 5.37 8.09
CA MET A 225 16.65 6.32 7.73
C MET A 225 17.24 7.51 6.96
N SER A 226 16.67 7.86 5.83
CA SER A 226 17.05 9.00 4.99
C SER A 226 15.83 9.75 4.47
N THR A 227 16.05 10.95 3.92
CA THR A 227 14.96 11.76 3.34
C THR A 227 14.24 11.08 2.18
N ASN A 228 14.91 10.15 1.49
CA ASN A 228 14.36 9.44 0.32
C ASN A 228 13.49 8.22 0.66
N VAL A 229 13.43 7.80 1.93
CA VAL A 229 12.61 6.67 2.35
C VAL A 229 11.14 6.89 1.99
N GLY A 230 10.48 5.87 1.48
CA GLY A 230 9.06 5.88 1.13
C GLY A 230 8.69 6.74 -0.08
N TYR A 231 9.65 7.33 -0.84
CA TYR A 231 9.32 8.02 -2.09
C TYR A 231 8.77 7.07 -3.14
N GLY A 232 7.61 7.44 -3.73
CA GLY A 232 6.93 6.63 -4.75
C GLY A 232 6.21 5.39 -4.21
N LEU A 233 6.27 5.12 -2.89
CA LEU A 233 5.58 3.98 -2.30
C LEU A 233 4.06 4.11 -2.48
N GLU A 234 3.52 5.32 -2.37
CA GLU A 234 2.11 5.61 -2.62
C GLU A 234 1.68 5.17 -4.02
N MET A 235 2.45 5.52 -5.06
CA MET A 235 2.16 5.12 -6.43
C MET A 235 2.33 3.61 -6.64
N ASN A 236 3.34 3.00 -6.03
CA ASN A 236 3.53 1.56 -6.08
C ASN A 236 2.35 0.82 -5.45
N VAL A 237 1.85 1.27 -4.30
CA VAL A 237 0.72 0.64 -3.61
C VAL A 237 -0.58 0.81 -4.40
N ILE A 238 -0.86 2.02 -4.91
CA ILE A 238 -2.05 2.27 -5.74
C ILE A 238 -2.02 1.37 -6.99
N THR A 239 -0.90 1.41 -7.71
CA THR A 239 -0.73 0.61 -8.93
C THR A 239 -0.81 -0.89 -8.63
N ALA A 240 -0.21 -1.34 -7.52
CA ALA A 240 -0.32 -2.73 -7.07
C ALA A 240 -1.78 -3.15 -6.88
N LEU A 241 -2.55 -2.39 -6.12
CA LEU A 241 -3.95 -2.72 -5.84
C LEU A 241 -4.78 -2.79 -7.12
N VAL A 242 -4.58 -1.85 -8.05
CA VAL A 242 -5.29 -1.81 -9.34
C VAL A 242 -4.87 -2.96 -10.25
N LEU A 243 -3.57 -3.23 -10.39
CA LEU A 243 -3.04 -4.40 -11.12
C LEU A 243 -3.53 -5.72 -10.52
N GLY A 244 -3.71 -5.76 -9.20
CA GLY A 244 -4.29 -6.89 -8.49
C GLY A 244 -5.81 -7.06 -8.67
N GLY A 245 -6.47 -6.13 -9.41
CA GLY A 245 -7.90 -6.22 -9.76
C GLY A 245 -8.82 -5.40 -8.86
N LEU A 246 -8.29 -4.47 -8.05
CA LEU A 246 -9.09 -3.55 -7.27
C LEU A 246 -9.58 -2.40 -8.16
N SER A 247 -10.88 -2.09 -8.10
CA SER A 247 -11.46 -0.93 -8.77
C SER A 247 -11.12 0.37 -8.01
N LEU A 248 -10.74 1.43 -8.72
CA LEU A 248 -10.50 2.75 -8.12
C LEU A 248 -11.76 3.34 -7.46
N SER A 249 -12.95 2.90 -7.89
CA SER A 249 -14.21 3.29 -7.24
C SER A 249 -14.46 2.56 -5.92
N GLY A 250 -13.60 1.59 -5.55
CA GLY A 250 -13.77 0.77 -4.34
C GLY A 250 -14.77 -0.37 -4.50
N GLY A 251 -15.51 -0.65 -3.43
CA GLY A 251 -16.56 -1.65 -3.41
C GLY A 251 -16.07 -3.08 -3.25
N TYR A 252 -16.82 -4.02 -3.82
CA TYR A 252 -16.59 -5.47 -3.64
C TYR A 252 -15.31 -6.00 -4.29
N SER A 253 -14.66 -5.22 -5.17
CA SER A 253 -13.38 -5.58 -5.78
C SER A 253 -12.21 -5.59 -4.79
N ALA A 254 -12.35 -4.96 -3.63
CA ALA A 254 -11.33 -4.91 -2.59
C ALA A 254 -11.13 -6.30 -1.94
N THR A 255 -9.97 -6.91 -2.22
CA THR A 255 -9.62 -8.26 -1.73
C THR A 255 -8.16 -8.34 -1.31
N VAL A 256 -7.85 -9.24 -0.37
CA VAL A 256 -6.46 -9.53 0.04
C VAL A 256 -5.60 -9.97 -1.14
N ARG A 257 -6.20 -10.75 -2.06
CA ARG A 257 -5.52 -11.20 -3.28
C ARG A 257 -5.01 -10.03 -4.12
N SER A 258 -5.80 -8.94 -4.23
CA SER A 258 -5.40 -7.76 -4.99
C SER A 258 -4.12 -7.13 -4.43
N ALA A 259 -3.99 -7.05 -3.10
CA ALA A 259 -2.79 -6.53 -2.47
C ALA A 259 -1.56 -7.42 -2.70
N ILE A 260 -1.71 -8.75 -2.55
CA ILE A 260 -0.59 -9.69 -2.65
C ILE A 260 -0.10 -9.81 -4.11
N LEU A 261 -0.99 -10.15 -5.04
CA LEU A 261 -0.60 -10.34 -6.44
C LEU A 261 -0.13 -9.04 -7.08
N GLY A 262 -0.84 -7.95 -6.82
CA GLY A 262 -0.46 -6.66 -7.37
C GLY A 262 0.89 -6.16 -6.86
N SER A 263 1.21 -6.37 -5.57
CA SER A 263 2.52 -6.02 -5.03
C SER A 263 3.66 -6.80 -5.66
N LEU A 264 3.46 -8.09 -5.94
CA LEU A 264 4.44 -8.88 -6.69
C LEU A 264 4.61 -8.36 -8.10
N ILE A 265 3.52 -8.09 -8.82
CA ILE A 265 3.57 -7.60 -10.20
C ILE A 265 4.36 -6.29 -10.29
N ILE A 266 4.02 -5.29 -9.46
CA ILE A 266 4.66 -3.97 -9.53
C ILE A 266 6.14 -4.04 -9.16
N VAL A 267 6.52 -4.83 -8.16
CA VAL A 267 7.93 -4.94 -7.74
C VAL A 267 8.75 -5.75 -8.74
N ILE A 268 8.21 -6.86 -9.27
CA ILE A 268 8.86 -7.62 -10.34
C ILE A 268 9.09 -6.75 -11.56
N MET A 269 8.09 -5.95 -11.95
CA MET A 269 8.20 -5.03 -13.07
C MET A 269 9.28 -3.96 -12.83
N THR A 270 9.25 -3.31 -11.68
CA THR A 270 10.21 -2.25 -11.33
C THR A 270 11.64 -2.79 -11.27
N ASN A 271 11.83 -3.93 -10.60
CA ASN A 271 13.12 -4.59 -10.51
C ASN A 271 13.60 -5.09 -11.88
N GLY A 272 12.71 -5.68 -12.67
CA GLY A 272 13.03 -6.16 -14.02
C GLY A 272 13.47 -5.04 -14.95
N LEU A 273 12.79 -3.88 -14.93
CA LEU A 273 13.19 -2.69 -15.70
C LEU A 273 14.60 -2.22 -15.30
N MET A 274 14.94 -2.21 -14.00
CA MET A 274 16.28 -1.86 -13.53
C MET A 274 17.34 -2.84 -14.04
N ILE A 275 17.06 -4.15 -14.03
CA ILE A 275 18.00 -5.18 -14.50
C ILE A 275 18.24 -5.10 -16.00
N VAL A 276 17.22 -4.76 -16.77
CA VAL A 276 17.33 -4.55 -18.22
C VAL A 276 18.08 -3.26 -18.57
N GLY A 277 18.39 -2.43 -17.56
CA GLY A 277 19.19 -1.22 -17.72
C GLY A 277 18.39 0.06 -17.95
N VAL A 278 17.08 0.04 -17.67
CA VAL A 278 16.26 1.27 -17.68
C VAL A 278 16.68 2.17 -16.52
N PRO A 279 17.15 3.41 -16.79
CA PRO A 279 17.50 4.34 -15.72
C PRO A 279 16.33 4.60 -14.79
N THR A 280 16.59 4.73 -13.49
CA THR A 280 15.56 4.92 -12.46
C THR A 280 14.64 6.10 -12.72
N ALA A 281 15.16 7.16 -13.35
CA ALA A 281 14.39 8.34 -13.75
C ALA A 281 13.23 8.02 -14.71
N TYR A 282 13.37 7.00 -15.58
CA TYR A 282 12.35 6.60 -16.53
C TYR A 282 11.36 5.57 -15.99
N ILE A 283 11.68 4.92 -14.86
CA ILE A 283 10.81 3.89 -14.27
C ILE A 283 9.43 4.48 -13.92
N GLY A 284 9.40 5.70 -13.38
CA GLY A 284 8.15 6.41 -13.08
C GLY A 284 7.29 6.66 -14.32
N ILE A 285 7.90 6.95 -15.47
CA ILE A 285 7.17 7.13 -16.74
C ILE A 285 6.53 5.81 -17.17
N VAL A 286 7.29 4.71 -17.12
CA VAL A 286 6.79 3.37 -17.49
C VAL A 286 5.67 2.94 -16.54
N GLN A 287 5.83 3.15 -15.24
CA GLN A 287 4.79 2.86 -14.24
C GLN A 287 3.52 3.67 -14.50
N GLY A 288 3.65 4.97 -14.75
CA GLY A 288 2.53 5.85 -15.09
C GLY A 288 1.81 5.41 -16.36
N ALA A 289 2.54 5.05 -17.41
CA ALA A 289 1.97 4.55 -18.65
C ALA A 289 1.19 3.23 -18.43
N ILE A 290 1.77 2.29 -17.69
CA ILE A 290 1.09 1.02 -17.36
C ILE A 290 -0.15 1.27 -16.52
N PHE A 291 -0.07 2.16 -15.53
CA PHE A 291 -1.20 2.54 -14.69
C PHE A 291 -2.34 3.12 -15.53
N LEU A 292 -2.04 4.04 -16.47
CA LEU A 292 -3.02 4.61 -17.39
C LEU A 292 -3.65 3.54 -18.28
N LEU A 293 -2.86 2.64 -18.85
CA LEU A 293 -3.36 1.54 -19.68
C LEU A 293 -4.31 0.64 -18.86
N VAL A 294 -3.93 0.25 -17.64
CA VAL A 294 -4.79 -0.59 -16.79
C VAL A 294 -6.10 0.13 -16.45
N ILE A 295 -6.05 1.42 -16.14
CA ILE A 295 -7.26 2.21 -15.91
C ILE A 295 -8.14 2.24 -17.16
N LEU A 296 -7.59 2.50 -18.33
CA LEU A 296 -8.36 2.54 -19.58
C LEU A 296 -9.11 1.23 -19.86
N PHE A 297 -8.48 0.08 -19.56
CA PHE A 297 -9.11 -1.23 -19.74
C PHE A 297 -10.05 -1.64 -18.59
N THR A 298 -9.78 -1.15 -17.38
CA THR A 298 -10.54 -1.56 -16.18
C THR A 298 -11.65 -0.58 -15.86
N TYR A 299 -11.56 0.67 -16.33
CA TYR A 299 -12.55 1.68 -16.07
C TYR A 299 -13.87 1.34 -16.78
N LYS A 300 -14.85 0.87 -16.02
CA LYS A 300 -16.21 0.73 -16.50
C LYS A 300 -16.76 2.12 -16.75
N ARG A 301 -16.84 2.55 -18.00
CA ARG A 301 -17.69 3.67 -18.38
C ARG A 301 -19.11 3.33 -17.92
N ASP A 302 -19.59 3.99 -16.88
CA ASP A 302 -21.01 3.97 -16.58
C ASP A 302 -21.72 4.47 -17.83
N LYS A 303 -22.41 3.58 -18.51
CA LYS A 303 -23.38 3.96 -19.54
C LYS A 303 -24.30 4.92 -18.84
N LEU A 304 -24.29 6.19 -19.28
CA LEU A 304 -25.11 7.31 -18.85
C LEU A 304 -26.29 6.89 -17.97
N GLY A 305 -26.07 6.78 -16.67
CA GLY A 305 -27.14 6.59 -15.72
C GLY A 305 -27.86 7.92 -15.59
N LEU A 306 -29.09 7.96 -16.02
CA LEU A 306 -30.02 9.10 -15.87
C LEU A 306 -30.33 9.43 -14.40
N LEU A 307 -29.66 8.75 -13.44
CA LEU A 307 -29.82 9.01 -12.02
C LEU A 307 -28.50 9.59 -11.48
N PRO A 308 -28.52 10.78 -10.85
CA PRO A 308 -27.36 11.37 -10.19
C PRO A 308 -26.91 10.45 -9.03
N ARG A 309 -25.61 10.15 -8.96
CA ARG A 309 -24.97 9.41 -7.86
C ARG A 309 -24.97 10.19 -6.57
#